data_3ffd9ebd58bc2f27d0d57ba7f8255ed4
#
_entry.id   3ffd9ebd58bc2f27d0d57ba7f8255ed4
#
_cell.length_a   1.000
_cell.length_b   1.000
_cell.length_c   1.000
_cell.angle_alpha   90.00
_cell.angle_beta   90.00
_cell.angle_gamma   90.00
#
_symmetry.space_group_name_H-M   'P 1'
#
loop_
_entity.id
_entity.type
_entity.pdbx_description
1 polymer ?
#
loop_
_entity_poly.entity_id
_entity_poly.type
_entity_poly.pdbx_seq_one_letter_code
_entity_poly.pdbx_strand_id
1 'polypeptide(L)'
;MLTKDLKTYIFDLKWAPDSRSILWSEKKNTLNLTQVSDGKTEVIASSGVGPINSFNWSQDSRYITYIQPEKEMDNIIIYDRNSKEKHQMTDGWYNVSSPNFSKDGKYLVFVSARTFNPTYSSTEWNHVYNNMNKIYILPLTQDATIPFAPENDNPKAPQQ
;
A
#
# COMPACT_ATOMS: atom_id res chain seq x y z
N MET A 1 -16.23 -5.21 -24.94
CA MET A 1 -15.75 -3.91 -24.44
C MET A 1 -16.34 -3.72 -23.05
N LEU A 2 -15.52 -3.72 -22.01
CA LEU A 2 -15.95 -3.69 -20.61
C LEU A 2 -16.45 -2.29 -20.18
N THR A 3 -15.94 -1.23 -20.79
CA THR A 3 -16.30 0.15 -20.47
C THR A 3 -16.69 0.86 -21.77
N LYS A 4 -17.96 1.27 -21.88
CA LYS A 4 -18.44 2.11 -22.99
C LYS A 4 -18.47 3.57 -22.54
N ASP A 5 -18.05 4.48 -23.41
CA ASP A 5 -18.15 5.94 -23.22
C ASP A 5 -17.41 6.49 -21.98
N LEU A 6 -16.29 5.90 -21.59
CA LEU A 6 -15.42 6.47 -20.55
C LEU A 6 -14.90 7.84 -21.01
N LYS A 7 -15.42 8.91 -20.39
CA LYS A 7 -14.99 10.29 -20.62
C LYS A 7 -13.88 10.72 -19.64
N THR A 8 -12.94 9.81 -19.37
CA THR A 8 -11.86 10.04 -18.40
C THR A 8 -10.56 9.41 -18.87
N TYR A 9 -9.45 9.85 -18.30
CA TYR A 9 -8.14 9.27 -18.52
C TYR A 9 -7.83 8.25 -17.43
N ILE A 10 -7.51 7.01 -17.81
CA ILE A 10 -7.08 5.94 -16.91
C ILE A 10 -5.57 6.06 -16.72
N PHE A 11 -5.12 6.11 -15.47
CA PHE A 11 -3.70 6.19 -15.14
C PHE A 11 -3.05 4.81 -15.07
N ASP A 12 -3.67 3.88 -14.35
CA ASP A 12 -3.14 2.53 -14.14
C ASP A 12 -4.28 1.54 -13.95
N LEU A 13 -4.02 0.28 -14.26
CA LEU A 13 -4.95 -0.83 -14.07
C LEU A 13 -4.24 -2.10 -13.65
N LYS A 14 -4.88 -2.91 -12.80
CA LYS A 14 -4.37 -4.21 -12.37
C LYS A 14 -5.48 -5.25 -12.34
N TRP A 15 -5.22 -6.38 -12.97
CA TRP A 15 -6.07 -7.54 -12.86
C TRP A 15 -6.04 -8.13 -11.45
N ALA A 16 -7.20 -8.58 -10.97
CA ALA A 16 -7.25 -9.45 -9.81
C ALA A 16 -6.59 -10.80 -10.15
N PRO A 17 -5.89 -11.47 -9.20
CA PRO A 17 -5.29 -12.77 -9.42
C PRO A 17 -6.28 -13.84 -9.90
N ASP A 18 -7.55 -13.76 -9.49
CA ASP A 18 -8.64 -14.66 -9.91
C ASP A 18 -9.17 -14.38 -11.32
N SER A 19 -8.66 -13.35 -12.00
CA SER A 19 -9.07 -12.89 -13.34
C SER A 19 -10.55 -12.49 -13.47
N ARG A 20 -11.25 -12.24 -12.36
CA ARG A 20 -12.68 -11.89 -12.35
C ARG A 20 -12.95 -10.39 -12.24
N SER A 21 -11.95 -9.62 -11.86
CA SER A 21 -12.09 -8.18 -11.63
C SER A 21 -10.87 -7.40 -12.10
N ILE A 22 -11.10 -6.14 -12.41
CA ILE A 22 -10.05 -5.18 -12.75
C ILE A 22 -10.13 -4.01 -11.79
N LEU A 23 -8.99 -3.67 -11.18
CA LEU A 23 -8.81 -2.49 -10.35
C LEU A 23 -8.14 -1.42 -11.21
N TRP A 24 -8.64 -0.18 -11.20
CA TRP A 24 -8.08 0.88 -12.03
C TRP A 24 -8.31 2.26 -11.43
N SER A 25 -7.37 3.19 -11.69
CA SER A 25 -7.44 4.58 -11.26
C SER A 25 -7.63 5.53 -12.45
N GLU A 26 -8.22 6.68 -12.17
CA GLU A 26 -8.58 7.66 -13.21
C GLU A 26 -8.31 9.10 -12.78
N LYS A 27 -8.38 10.02 -13.76
CA LYS A 27 -8.17 11.47 -13.61
C LYS A 27 -9.11 12.13 -12.59
N LYS A 28 -10.24 11.51 -12.25
CA LYS A 28 -11.15 12.02 -11.22
C LYS A 28 -10.70 11.68 -9.79
N ASN A 29 -9.47 11.17 -9.63
CA ASN A 29 -8.90 10.76 -8.34
C ASN A 29 -9.70 9.65 -7.66
N THR A 30 -10.27 8.74 -8.44
CA THR A 30 -10.99 7.57 -7.93
C THR A 30 -10.23 6.28 -8.20
N LEU A 31 -10.38 5.32 -7.30
CA LEU A 31 -9.98 3.93 -7.47
C LEU A 31 -11.24 3.11 -7.68
N ASN A 32 -11.30 2.44 -8.82
CA ASN A 32 -12.49 1.78 -9.33
C ASN A 32 -12.26 0.28 -9.45
N LEU A 33 -13.30 -0.49 -9.14
CA LEU A 33 -13.32 -1.95 -9.26
C LEU A 33 -14.39 -2.35 -10.27
N THR A 34 -13.98 -2.98 -11.36
CA THR A 34 -14.88 -3.46 -12.42
C THR A 34 -14.94 -4.98 -12.41
N GLN A 35 -16.13 -5.54 -12.35
CA GLN A 35 -16.38 -6.98 -12.55
C GLN A 35 -16.32 -7.31 -14.04
N VAL A 36 -15.58 -8.35 -14.41
CA VAL A 36 -15.41 -8.75 -15.82
C VAL A 36 -16.69 -9.39 -16.38
N SER A 37 -17.45 -10.08 -15.56
CA SER A 37 -18.64 -10.84 -15.97
C SER A 37 -19.78 -9.98 -16.52
N ASP A 38 -20.02 -8.81 -15.90
CA ASP A 38 -21.16 -7.95 -16.21
C ASP A 38 -20.76 -6.49 -16.52
N GLY A 39 -19.46 -6.15 -16.38
CA GLY A 39 -18.95 -4.81 -16.59
C GLY A 39 -19.35 -3.79 -15.50
N LYS A 40 -19.97 -4.24 -14.41
CA LYS A 40 -20.30 -3.34 -13.31
C LYS A 40 -19.07 -2.77 -12.66
N THR A 41 -19.08 -1.45 -12.47
CA THR A 41 -18.00 -0.72 -11.82
C THR A 41 -18.50 -0.07 -10.53
N GLU A 42 -17.75 -0.27 -9.46
CA GLU A 42 -17.94 0.43 -8.18
C GLU A 42 -16.71 1.28 -7.85
N VAL A 43 -16.93 2.44 -7.24
CA VAL A 43 -15.86 3.28 -6.71
C VAL A 43 -15.52 2.79 -5.31
N ILE A 44 -14.31 2.29 -5.10
CA ILE A 44 -13.87 1.80 -3.78
C ILE A 44 -13.15 2.87 -2.96
N ALA A 45 -12.54 3.85 -3.63
CA ALA A 45 -11.91 4.99 -2.97
C ALA A 45 -11.95 6.25 -3.84
N SER A 46 -11.94 7.41 -3.19
CA SER A 46 -11.80 8.71 -3.83
C SER A 46 -10.89 9.62 -3.00
N SER A 47 -10.22 10.55 -3.64
CA SER A 47 -9.37 11.53 -2.97
C SER A 47 -9.68 12.94 -3.46
N GLY A 48 -9.75 13.89 -2.52
CA GLY A 48 -9.87 15.31 -2.79
C GLY A 48 -8.53 16.01 -3.04
N VAL A 49 -7.42 15.32 -2.83
CA VAL A 49 -6.06 15.89 -2.87
C VAL A 49 -5.34 15.56 -4.16
N GLY A 50 -5.37 14.29 -4.58
CA GLY A 50 -4.62 13.81 -5.74
C GLY A 50 -5.01 12.41 -6.19
N PRO A 51 -4.40 11.91 -7.27
CA PRO A 51 -4.74 10.61 -7.83
C PRO A 51 -4.27 9.45 -6.95
N ILE A 52 -5.06 8.38 -6.91
CA ILE A 52 -4.71 7.12 -6.23
C ILE A 52 -3.94 6.26 -7.24
N ASN A 53 -2.60 6.35 -7.22
CA ASN A 53 -1.73 5.73 -8.24
C ASN A 53 -1.00 4.47 -7.77
N SER A 54 -1.02 4.16 -6.47
CA SER A 54 -0.32 3.02 -5.92
C SER A 54 -1.32 2.10 -5.24
N PHE A 55 -1.62 0.97 -5.89
CA PHE A 55 -2.57 -0.02 -5.39
C PHE A 55 -2.17 -1.43 -5.83
N ASN A 56 -2.52 -2.43 -5.03
CA ASN A 56 -2.23 -3.83 -5.33
C ASN A 56 -3.29 -4.77 -4.75
N TRP A 57 -3.31 -6.00 -5.30
CA TRP A 57 -4.15 -7.10 -4.86
C TRP A 57 -3.43 -8.00 -3.87
N SER A 58 -4.17 -8.57 -2.93
CA SER A 58 -3.75 -9.80 -2.26
C SER A 58 -3.87 -11.00 -3.20
N GLN A 59 -3.09 -12.05 -2.95
CA GLN A 59 -3.02 -13.22 -3.82
C GLN A 59 -4.36 -13.97 -3.92
N ASP A 60 -5.19 -13.92 -2.88
CA ASP A 60 -6.53 -14.51 -2.83
C ASP A 60 -7.62 -13.62 -3.46
N SER A 61 -7.25 -12.47 -4.02
CA SER A 61 -8.17 -11.48 -4.63
C SER A 61 -9.20 -10.89 -3.68
N ARG A 62 -9.06 -11.10 -2.37
CA ARG A 62 -9.97 -10.59 -1.36
C ARG A 62 -9.64 -9.17 -0.93
N TYR A 63 -8.36 -8.90 -0.69
CA TYR A 63 -7.93 -7.61 -0.17
C TYR A 63 -7.28 -6.76 -1.26
N ILE A 64 -7.50 -5.46 -1.15
CA ILE A 64 -6.87 -4.44 -1.99
C ILE A 64 -6.11 -3.49 -1.06
N THR A 65 -4.83 -3.30 -1.29
CA THR A 65 -4.07 -2.22 -0.64
C THR A 65 -3.89 -1.06 -1.59
N TYR A 66 -3.97 0.16 -1.07
CA TYR A 66 -3.72 1.37 -1.85
C TYR A 66 -3.20 2.50 -0.97
N ILE A 67 -2.57 3.48 -1.62
CA ILE A 67 -2.20 4.75 -0.99
C ILE A 67 -3.39 5.70 -1.09
N GLN A 68 -3.88 6.16 0.05
CA GLN A 68 -4.86 7.23 0.14
C GLN A 68 -4.12 8.56 0.26
N PRO A 69 -4.20 9.44 -0.78
CA PRO A 69 -3.60 10.76 -0.68
C PRO A 69 -4.32 11.62 0.36
N GLU A 70 -3.55 12.24 1.23
CA GLU A 70 -3.99 13.16 2.27
C GLU A 70 -3.24 14.50 2.17
N LYS A 71 -3.70 15.54 2.84
CA LYS A 71 -3.11 16.89 2.73
C LYS A 71 -1.68 16.97 3.26
N GLU A 72 -1.36 16.23 4.31
CA GLU A 72 -0.06 16.25 4.96
C GLU A 72 0.78 15.07 4.56
N MET A 73 0.35 13.87 4.90
CA MET A 73 1.05 12.62 4.62
C MET A 73 0.07 11.55 4.14
N ASP A 74 0.49 10.79 3.15
CA ASP A 74 -0.31 9.72 2.58
C ASP A 74 -0.43 8.53 3.55
N ASN A 75 -1.55 7.83 3.47
CA ASN A 75 -1.82 6.65 4.30
C ASN A 75 -1.97 5.39 3.44
N ILE A 76 -1.51 4.27 4.00
CA ILE A 76 -1.80 2.95 3.43
C ILE A 76 -3.14 2.46 3.98
N ILE A 77 -4.03 2.10 3.06
CA ILE A 77 -5.33 1.51 3.36
C ILE A 77 -5.37 0.08 2.83
N ILE A 78 -5.99 -0.82 3.59
CA ILE A 78 -6.43 -2.13 3.12
C ILE A 78 -7.97 -2.11 3.05
N TYR A 79 -8.50 -2.48 1.90
CA TYR A 79 -9.93 -2.64 1.66
C TYR A 79 -10.27 -4.11 1.55
N ASP A 80 -11.21 -4.61 2.37
CA ASP A 80 -11.76 -5.96 2.27
C ASP A 80 -12.99 -5.95 1.35
N ARG A 81 -12.92 -6.68 0.24
CA ARG A 81 -14.01 -6.77 -0.74
C ARG A 81 -15.26 -7.44 -0.18
N ASN A 82 -15.12 -8.33 0.80
CA ASN A 82 -16.24 -9.09 1.36
C ASN A 82 -17.04 -8.25 2.35
N SER A 83 -16.37 -7.62 3.32
CA SER A 83 -17.03 -6.77 4.33
C SER A 83 -17.26 -5.34 3.84
N LYS A 84 -16.59 -4.91 2.77
CA LYS A 84 -16.54 -3.51 2.28
C LYS A 84 -15.90 -2.54 3.27
N GLU A 85 -15.16 -3.04 4.24
CA GLU A 85 -14.49 -2.25 5.26
C GLU A 85 -13.12 -1.77 4.78
N LYS A 86 -12.70 -0.63 5.32
CA LYS A 86 -11.40 -0.03 5.09
C LYS A 86 -10.64 0.03 6.39
N HIS A 87 -9.39 -0.45 6.36
CA HIS A 87 -8.50 -0.44 7.51
C HIS A 87 -7.28 0.42 7.19
N GLN A 88 -7.08 1.47 7.97
CA GLN A 88 -5.88 2.31 7.87
C GLN A 88 -4.71 1.61 8.54
N MET A 89 -3.61 1.43 7.81
CA MET A 89 -2.44 0.67 8.24
C MET A 89 -1.30 1.55 8.73
N THR A 90 -1.33 2.85 8.42
CA THR A 90 -0.31 3.83 8.83
C THR A 90 -0.97 5.05 9.47
N ASP A 91 -0.21 5.76 10.27
CA ASP A 91 -0.68 6.87 11.11
C ASP A 91 -0.50 8.27 10.48
N GLY A 92 0.02 8.34 9.26
CA GLY A 92 0.24 9.59 8.54
C GLY A 92 1.43 10.43 9.06
N TRP A 93 2.33 9.86 9.87
CA TRP A 93 3.53 10.56 10.34
C TRP A 93 4.68 10.57 9.35
N TYR A 94 4.70 9.62 8.41
CA TYR A 94 5.79 9.45 7.47
C TYR A 94 5.26 9.14 6.08
N ASN A 95 5.93 9.65 5.06
CA ASN A 95 5.64 9.26 3.68
C ASN A 95 5.76 7.76 3.49
N VAL A 96 4.78 7.21 2.78
CA VAL A 96 4.68 5.79 2.47
C VAL A 96 4.48 5.60 0.97
N SER A 97 4.99 4.49 0.43
CA SER A 97 4.85 4.16 -0.98
C SER A 97 4.91 2.65 -1.22
N SER A 98 4.46 2.24 -2.40
CA SER A 98 4.60 0.87 -2.92
C SER A 98 4.08 -0.23 -2.00
N PRO A 99 2.85 -0.13 -1.45
CA PRO A 99 2.31 -1.19 -0.62
C PRO A 99 2.04 -2.45 -1.44
N ASN A 100 2.53 -3.60 -0.94
CA ASN A 100 2.36 -4.90 -1.55
C ASN A 100 2.09 -5.96 -0.50
N PHE A 101 1.21 -6.92 -0.81
CA PHE A 101 1.07 -8.12 0.00
C PHE A 101 2.20 -9.11 -0.30
N SER A 102 2.65 -9.83 0.71
CA SER A 102 3.48 -11.02 0.51
C SER A 102 2.68 -12.11 -0.21
N LYS A 103 3.37 -13.02 -0.89
CA LYS A 103 2.73 -14.10 -1.66
C LYS A 103 1.87 -15.02 -0.79
N ASP A 104 2.26 -15.23 0.46
CA ASP A 104 1.52 -16.03 1.45
C ASP A 104 0.39 -15.26 2.16
N GLY A 105 0.24 -13.96 1.85
CA GLY A 105 -0.78 -13.10 2.44
C GLY A 105 -0.56 -12.70 3.90
N LYS A 106 0.57 -13.10 4.51
CA LYS A 106 0.83 -12.87 5.94
C LYS A 106 1.38 -11.49 6.25
N TYR A 107 1.94 -10.80 5.25
CA TYR A 107 2.62 -9.53 5.45
C TYR A 107 2.18 -8.49 4.42
N LEU A 108 2.17 -7.25 4.87
CA LEU A 108 2.19 -6.07 4.03
C LEU A 108 3.61 -5.52 4.00
N VAL A 109 4.16 -5.37 2.80
CA VAL A 109 5.49 -4.79 2.57
C VAL A 109 5.33 -3.43 1.92
N PHE A 110 6.01 -2.42 2.42
CA PHE A 110 5.94 -1.06 1.88
C PHE A 110 7.24 -0.30 2.14
N VAL A 111 7.38 0.82 1.46
CA VAL A 111 8.50 1.74 1.66
C VAL A 111 8.03 2.92 2.50
N SER A 112 8.84 3.35 3.48
CA SER A 112 8.54 4.53 4.28
C SER A 112 9.80 5.34 4.60
N ALA A 113 9.66 6.66 4.62
CA ALA A 113 10.73 7.61 4.89
C ALA A 113 10.84 7.93 6.38
N ARG A 114 11.14 6.90 7.21
CA ARG A 114 11.23 7.05 8.68
C ARG A 114 12.66 7.30 9.19
N THR A 115 13.66 7.30 8.31
CA THR A 115 15.04 7.50 8.72
C THR A 115 15.43 8.96 8.51
N PHE A 116 15.71 9.66 9.60
CA PHE A 116 16.23 11.01 9.57
C PHE A 116 17.77 10.95 9.58
N ASN A 117 18.38 11.21 8.44
CA ASN A 117 19.84 11.22 8.29
C ASN A 117 20.27 12.43 7.47
N PRO A 118 20.24 13.64 8.07
CA PRO A 118 20.64 14.86 7.36
C PRO A 118 22.16 14.87 7.14
N THR A 119 22.56 15.19 5.93
CA THR A 119 23.96 15.48 5.57
C THR A 119 24.10 16.99 5.35
N TYR A 120 25.06 17.62 5.96
CA TYR A 120 25.33 19.04 5.83
C TYR A 120 26.43 19.28 4.78
N SER A 121 26.21 20.26 3.91
CA SER A 121 27.27 20.75 3.04
C SER A 121 28.16 21.73 3.80
N SER A 122 29.48 21.62 3.62
CA SER A 122 30.45 22.56 4.20
C SER A 122 30.53 23.91 3.46
N THR A 123 29.94 23.97 2.27
CA THR A 123 30.01 25.15 1.38
C THR A 123 28.71 25.94 1.30
N GLU A 124 27.56 25.26 1.53
CA GLU A 124 26.25 25.90 1.52
C GLU A 124 25.44 25.38 2.71
N TRP A 125 24.68 26.24 3.36
CA TRP A 125 23.83 25.90 4.51
C TRP A 125 22.62 25.04 4.10
N ASN A 126 22.77 24.21 3.07
CA ASN A 126 21.72 23.34 2.56
C ASN A 126 21.79 21.96 3.21
N HIS A 127 20.65 21.52 3.72
CA HIS A 127 20.46 20.16 4.24
C HIS A 127 20.12 19.22 3.09
N VAL A 128 20.86 18.12 2.97
CA VAL A 128 20.55 17.01 2.07
C VAL A 128 20.07 15.82 2.89
N TYR A 129 18.90 15.31 2.58
CA TYR A 129 18.31 14.14 3.24
C TYR A 129 18.55 12.92 2.37
N ASN A 130 19.53 12.10 2.72
CA ASN A 130 19.87 10.90 1.98
C ASN A 130 19.36 9.64 2.67
N ASN A 131 18.97 8.65 1.87
CA ASN A 131 18.62 7.29 2.33
C ASN A 131 17.53 7.24 3.42
N MET A 132 16.56 8.15 3.39
CA MET A 132 15.44 8.18 4.34
C MET A 132 14.50 6.99 4.16
N ASN A 133 14.38 6.46 2.95
CA ASN A 133 13.49 5.38 2.61
C ASN A 133 14.04 4.03 3.04
N LYS A 134 13.24 3.27 3.76
CA LYS A 134 13.49 1.86 4.14
C LYS A 134 12.30 1.00 3.79
N ILE A 135 12.55 -0.30 3.63
CA ILE A 135 11.49 -1.30 3.47
C ILE A 135 10.98 -1.69 4.85
N TYR A 136 9.67 -1.66 5.00
CA TYR A 136 8.97 -2.06 6.22
C TYR A 136 8.08 -3.26 5.93
N ILE A 137 8.01 -4.15 6.91
CA ILE A 137 7.18 -5.35 6.87
C ILE A 137 6.23 -5.29 8.05
N LEU A 138 4.93 -5.32 7.76
CA LEU A 138 3.87 -5.33 8.75
C LEU A 138 3.19 -6.71 8.75
N PRO A 139 3.19 -7.46 9.86
CA PRO A 139 2.44 -8.70 9.95
C PRO A 139 0.94 -8.41 9.96
N LEU A 140 0.17 -9.17 9.18
CA LEU A 140 -1.28 -9.05 9.05
C LEU A 140 -2.03 -10.10 9.85
N THR A 141 -1.33 -11.13 10.36
CA THR A 141 -1.89 -12.21 11.17
C THR A 141 -1.11 -12.34 12.47
N GLN A 142 -1.78 -12.79 13.54
CA GLN A 142 -1.16 -12.93 14.87
C GLN A 142 -0.09 -14.04 14.94
N ASP A 143 -0.18 -15.02 14.07
CA ASP A 143 0.77 -16.14 13.94
C ASP A 143 1.96 -15.84 13.02
N ALA A 144 1.98 -14.69 12.39
CA ALA A 144 3.06 -14.29 11.51
C ALA A 144 4.32 -13.97 12.33
N THR A 145 5.38 -14.75 12.13
CA THR A 145 6.70 -14.46 12.69
C THR A 145 7.32 -13.29 11.97
N ILE A 146 7.96 -12.37 12.71
CA ILE A 146 8.63 -11.22 12.09
C ILE A 146 9.87 -11.74 11.34
N PRO A 147 9.93 -11.61 9.99
CA PRO A 147 11.12 -11.97 9.23
C PRO A 147 12.29 -11.10 9.68
N PHE A 148 13.48 -11.70 9.80
CA PHE A 148 14.69 -10.97 10.21
C PHE A 148 14.60 -10.33 11.61
N ALA A 149 13.81 -10.92 12.52
CA ALA A 149 13.86 -10.52 13.92
C ALA A 149 15.31 -10.66 14.45
N PRO A 150 15.84 -9.67 15.18
CA PRO A 150 17.17 -9.81 15.75
C PRO A 150 17.23 -11.05 16.65
N GLU A 151 18.21 -11.91 16.42
CA GLU A 151 18.49 -13.02 17.30
C GLU A 151 18.99 -12.47 18.65
N ASN A 152 18.47 -13.00 19.74
CA ASN A 152 18.89 -12.60 21.06
C ASN A 152 20.19 -13.37 21.39
N ASP A 153 21.31 -12.66 21.51
CA ASP A 153 22.63 -13.24 21.85
C ASP A 153 22.71 -13.76 23.30
N ASN A 154 21.65 -13.64 24.09
CA ASN A 154 21.62 -14.24 25.41
C ASN A 154 21.64 -15.76 25.31
N PRO A 155 22.64 -16.45 25.88
CA PRO A 155 22.66 -17.92 25.95
C PRO A 155 21.39 -18.38 26.66
N LYS A 156 20.59 -19.24 25.99
CA LYS A 156 19.40 -19.84 26.59
C LYS A 156 19.78 -20.39 27.98
N ALA A 157 19.20 -19.82 29.03
CA ALA A 157 19.37 -20.39 30.37
C ALA A 157 18.96 -21.87 30.31
N PRO A 158 19.76 -22.78 30.91
CA PRO A 158 19.40 -24.18 30.91
C PRO A 158 18.04 -24.35 31.57
N GLN A 159 17.11 -24.98 30.86
CA GLN A 159 15.81 -25.36 31.41
C GLN A 159 16.07 -26.35 32.55
N GLN A 160 15.74 -25.96 33.79
CA GLN A 160 15.71 -26.83 34.93
C GLN A 160 14.46 -27.72 34.93
#